data_d34339588ebc7b7c56c33f06d80d39f7
#
_entry.id   d34339588ebc7b7c56c33f06d80d39f7
#
_cell.length_a   1.000
_cell.length_b   1.000
_cell.length_c   1.000
_cell.angle_alpha   90.00
_cell.angle_beta   90.00
_cell.angle_gamma   90.00
#
_symmetry.space_group_name_H-M   'P 1'
#
loop_
_entity.id
_entity.type
_entity.pdbx_description
1 polymer ?
#
loop_
_entity_poly.entity_id
_entity_poly.type
_entity_poly.pdbx_seq_one_letter_code
_entity_poly.pdbx_strand_id
1 'polypeptide(L)'
;MKEIRDINILAIETSCDETAAAVVHNGREVLSNVISSQIDLHKLYGGVVPEIASRKHIEKINQVIEEALKEAEVTLDDIDAVGVTYGPGLVGALLVGVAEAKAIAYARNLPLVGVHHIEGHISANYIEHPDLEPPFLCLVASGGHTHLVRVAEYGKYEILGRTRDDAAGEAYDKVARAIGLGYPGGPKIDRIAKEGNPDAVKFPKAHIEGAQYDFSFSGLKSAVL
;
A
#
# COMPACT_ATOMS: atom_id res chain seq x y z
N MET A 1 6.56 33.95 7.60
CA MET A 1 5.60 32.86 7.24
C MET A 1 5.82 32.59 5.77
N LYS A 2 6.25 31.38 5.37
CA LYS A 2 6.18 30.99 3.96
C LYS A 2 4.69 30.97 3.59
N GLU A 3 4.29 31.64 2.52
CA GLU A 3 2.98 31.47 1.94
C GLU A 3 2.78 29.97 1.69
N ILE A 4 1.74 29.40 2.28
CA ILE A 4 1.27 28.05 1.95
C ILE A 4 0.71 28.22 0.55
N ARG A 5 1.45 27.78 -0.49
CA ARG A 5 0.92 27.67 -1.83
C ARG A 5 -0.12 26.58 -1.81
N ASP A 6 -1.28 26.84 -2.35
CA ASP A 6 -2.25 25.80 -2.67
C ASP A 6 -1.63 24.89 -3.73
N ILE A 7 -1.44 23.62 -3.39
CA ILE A 7 -0.72 22.65 -4.24
C ILE A 7 -1.62 21.44 -4.43
N ASN A 8 -1.93 21.14 -5.68
CA ASN A 8 -2.60 19.90 -6.09
C ASN A 8 -1.57 18.92 -6.65
N ILE A 9 -1.56 17.70 -6.11
CA ILE A 9 -0.68 16.62 -6.52
C ILE A 9 -1.52 15.51 -7.14
N LEU A 10 -1.23 15.15 -8.39
CA LEU A 10 -1.72 13.90 -8.97
C LEU A 10 -0.84 12.75 -8.53
N ALA A 11 -1.39 11.83 -7.75
CA ALA A 11 -0.69 10.65 -7.25
C ALA A 11 -1.11 9.40 -8.04
N ILE A 12 -0.14 8.56 -8.41
CA ILE A 12 -0.36 7.33 -9.20
C ILE A 12 0.27 6.13 -8.48
N GLU A 13 -0.50 5.06 -8.33
CA GLU A 13 -0.08 3.80 -7.70
C GLU A 13 -0.42 2.61 -8.60
N THR A 14 0.60 1.81 -8.93
CA THR A 14 0.46 0.58 -9.74
C THR A 14 1.39 -0.54 -9.25
N SER A 15 1.75 -0.58 -7.97
CA SER A 15 2.82 -1.47 -7.50
C SER A 15 2.46 -2.96 -7.45
N CYS A 16 1.18 -3.33 -7.44
CA CYS A 16 0.74 -4.72 -7.33
C CYS A 16 -0.46 -5.04 -8.23
N ASP A 17 -1.65 -5.14 -7.68
CA ASP A 17 -2.87 -5.58 -8.38
C ASP A 17 -3.98 -4.53 -8.38
N GLU A 18 -3.67 -3.30 -8.02
CA GLU A 18 -4.58 -2.16 -8.08
C GLU A 18 -3.97 -1.02 -8.88
N THR A 19 -4.75 -0.52 -9.86
CA THR A 19 -4.43 0.72 -10.55
C THR A 19 -5.15 1.84 -9.84
N ALA A 20 -4.43 2.76 -9.22
CA ALA A 20 -5.05 3.87 -8.52
C ALA A 20 -4.48 5.22 -8.95
N ALA A 21 -5.34 6.24 -8.95
CA ALA A 21 -4.95 7.63 -9.05
C ALA A 21 -5.78 8.48 -8.08
N ALA A 22 -5.15 9.49 -7.53
CA ALA A 22 -5.77 10.42 -6.58
C ALA A 22 -5.30 11.84 -6.83
N VAL A 23 -6.14 12.82 -6.55
CA VAL A 23 -5.74 14.22 -6.44
C VAL A 23 -5.74 14.60 -4.97
N VAL A 24 -4.58 15.05 -4.50
CA VAL A 24 -4.38 15.42 -3.09
C VAL A 24 -4.01 16.89 -3.01
N HIS A 25 -4.78 17.64 -2.23
CA HIS A 25 -4.56 19.05 -1.97
C HIS A 25 -3.75 19.25 -0.69
N ASN A 26 -2.71 20.06 -0.78
CA ASN A 26 -1.84 20.43 0.35
C ASN A 26 -1.30 19.24 1.17
N GLY A 27 -1.22 18.05 0.53
CA GLY A 27 -0.66 16.82 1.12
C GLY A 27 -1.53 16.15 2.19
N ARG A 28 -2.76 16.61 2.42
CA ARG A 28 -3.65 16.07 3.47
C ARG A 28 -5.11 15.91 3.03
N GLU A 29 -5.60 16.77 2.19
CA GLU A 29 -6.98 16.72 1.70
C GLU A 29 -7.05 15.90 0.42
N VAL A 30 -7.84 14.84 0.42
CA VAL A 30 -8.06 13.97 -0.73
C VAL A 30 -9.25 14.51 -1.50
N LEU A 31 -9.02 15.11 -2.67
CA LEU A 31 -10.07 15.61 -3.56
C LEU A 31 -10.70 14.47 -4.36
N SER A 32 -9.91 13.46 -4.72
CA SER A 32 -10.38 12.24 -5.36
C SER A 32 -9.49 11.05 -5.04
N ASN A 33 -10.05 9.82 -5.13
CA ASN A 33 -9.29 8.59 -5.01
C ASN A 33 -9.97 7.47 -5.79
N VAL A 34 -9.53 7.23 -7.00
CA VAL A 34 -10.09 6.24 -7.92
C VAL A 34 -9.22 4.99 -7.95
N ILE A 35 -9.84 3.84 -7.71
CA ILE A 35 -9.15 2.55 -7.64
C ILE A 35 -9.81 1.56 -8.59
N SER A 36 -9.03 0.97 -9.49
CA SER A 36 -9.42 -0.16 -10.32
C SER A 36 -8.71 -1.42 -9.82
N SER A 37 -9.41 -2.21 -8.99
CA SER A 37 -8.87 -3.45 -8.42
C SER A 37 -8.93 -4.61 -9.39
N GLN A 38 -7.92 -5.47 -9.34
CA GLN A 38 -7.79 -6.69 -10.11
C GLN A 38 -8.04 -7.95 -9.25
N ILE A 39 -8.52 -7.79 -8.00
CA ILE A 39 -8.71 -8.89 -7.05
C ILE A 39 -9.56 -10.01 -7.65
N ASP A 40 -10.67 -9.68 -8.32
CA ASP A 40 -11.56 -10.69 -8.89
C ASP A 40 -10.91 -11.47 -10.03
N LEU A 41 -10.04 -10.84 -10.81
CA LEU A 41 -9.25 -11.50 -11.83
C LEU A 41 -8.22 -12.45 -11.18
N HIS A 42 -7.51 -12.00 -10.18
CA HIS A 42 -6.45 -12.78 -9.53
C HIS A 42 -6.98 -13.90 -8.64
N LYS A 43 -8.22 -13.82 -8.16
CA LYS A 43 -8.91 -14.94 -7.48
C LYS A 43 -8.97 -16.20 -8.35
N LEU A 44 -9.12 -16.05 -9.68
CA LEU A 44 -9.18 -17.15 -10.61
C LEU A 44 -7.87 -17.96 -10.66
N TYR A 45 -6.75 -17.31 -10.30
CA TYR A 45 -5.41 -17.91 -10.28
C TYR A 45 -4.93 -18.28 -8.88
N GLY A 46 -5.74 -17.98 -7.85
CA GLY A 46 -5.38 -18.23 -6.45
C GLY A 46 -4.34 -17.27 -5.88
N GLY A 47 -4.10 -16.13 -6.53
CA GLY A 47 -3.16 -15.08 -6.12
C GLY A 47 -2.69 -14.24 -7.29
N VAL A 48 -1.90 -13.20 -7.01
CA VAL A 48 -1.46 -12.24 -8.03
C VAL A 48 -0.51 -12.89 -9.03
N VAL A 49 -0.78 -12.70 -10.33
CA VAL A 49 0.07 -13.09 -11.44
C VAL A 49 0.71 -11.84 -12.03
N PRO A 50 2.04 -11.63 -11.89
CA PRO A 50 2.70 -10.37 -12.22
C PRO A 50 2.50 -9.88 -13.65
N GLU A 51 2.56 -10.78 -14.63
CA GLU A 51 2.38 -10.39 -16.03
C GLU A 51 0.94 -9.98 -16.35
N ILE A 52 -0.04 -10.65 -15.77
CA ILE A 52 -1.46 -10.31 -15.92
C ILE A 52 -1.70 -8.95 -15.29
N ALA A 53 -1.16 -8.71 -14.09
CA ALA A 53 -1.27 -7.44 -13.39
C ALA A 53 -0.71 -6.29 -14.25
N SER A 54 0.50 -6.44 -14.78
CA SER A 54 1.15 -5.42 -15.62
C SER A 54 0.31 -5.06 -16.84
N ARG A 55 -0.23 -6.04 -17.55
CA ARG A 55 -1.09 -5.82 -18.73
C ARG A 55 -2.38 -5.09 -18.36
N LYS A 56 -2.94 -5.42 -17.19
CA LYS A 56 -4.19 -4.81 -16.73
C LYS A 56 -4.01 -3.35 -16.33
N HIS A 57 -2.85 -3.00 -15.77
CA HIS A 57 -2.51 -1.61 -15.51
C HIS A 57 -2.50 -0.76 -16.80
N ILE A 58 -1.89 -1.27 -17.87
CA ILE A 58 -1.85 -0.58 -19.18
C ILE A 58 -3.28 -0.30 -19.70
N GLU A 59 -4.20 -1.25 -19.52
CA GLU A 59 -5.58 -1.07 -19.96
C GLU A 59 -6.36 -0.02 -19.16
N LYS A 60 -5.96 0.22 -17.89
CA LYS A 60 -6.77 0.99 -16.94
C LYS A 60 -6.20 2.35 -16.57
N ILE A 61 -4.90 2.57 -16.68
CA ILE A 61 -4.23 3.71 -16.08
C ILE A 61 -4.79 5.06 -16.55
N ASN A 62 -5.03 5.23 -17.86
CA ASN A 62 -5.57 6.48 -18.39
C ASN A 62 -6.99 6.73 -17.89
N GLN A 63 -7.84 5.71 -17.91
CA GLN A 63 -9.22 5.82 -17.43
C GLN A 63 -9.28 6.20 -15.95
N VAL A 64 -8.40 5.62 -15.12
CA VAL A 64 -8.32 5.88 -13.69
C VAL A 64 -7.83 7.32 -13.42
N ILE A 65 -6.85 7.79 -14.19
CA ILE A 65 -6.35 9.17 -14.07
C ILE A 65 -7.43 10.17 -14.51
N GLU A 66 -8.08 9.95 -15.65
CA GLU A 66 -9.16 10.81 -16.15
C GLU A 66 -10.31 10.92 -15.15
N GLU A 67 -10.72 9.80 -14.56
CA GLU A 67 -11.79 9.81 -13.56
C GLU A 67 -11.36 10.48 -12.26
N ALA A 68 -10.10 10.31 -11.82
CA ALA A 68 -9.58 10.99 -10.65
C ALA A 68 -9.57 12.51 -10.81
N LEU A 69 -9.15 13.02 -11.97
CA LEU A 69 -9.19 14.45 -12.27
C LEU A 69 -10.64 14.97 -12.31
N LYS A 70 -11.53 14.21 -12.91
CA LYS A 70 -12.95 14.57 -13.03
C LYS A 70 -13.65 14.58 -11.66
N GLU A 71 -13.43 13.56 -10.79
CA GLU A 71 -13.98 13.54 -9.44
C GLU A 71 -13.46 14.68 -8.57
N ALA A 72 -12.20 15.09 -8.77
CA ALA A 72 -11.61 16.24 -8.10
C ALA A 72 -12.07 17.58 -8.67
N GLU A 73 -12.83 17.57 -9.76
CA GLU A 73 -13.27 18.77 -10.49
C GLU A 73 -12.07 19.66 -10.98
N VAL A 74 -10.94 19.01 -11.33
CA VAL A 74 -9.73 19.68 -11.83
C VAL A 74 -9.30 19.12 -13.19
N THR A 75 -8.40 19.84 -13.84
CA THR A 75 -7.72 19.44 -15.07
C THR A 75 -6.22 19.26 -14.82
N LEU A 76 -5.48 18.75 -15.80
CA LEU A 76 -4.02 18.69 -15.71
C LEU A 76 -3.34 20.07 -15.62
N ASP A 77 -4.04 21.15 -15.96
CA ASP A 77 -3.53 22.52 -15.84
C ASP A 77 -3.58 23.03 -14.39
N ASP A 78 -4.37 22.37 -13.53
CA ASP A 78 -4.53 22.69 -12.11
C ASP A 78 -3.62 21.84 -11.21
N ILE A 79 -2.80 20.95 -11.80
CA ILE A 79 -1.87 20.07 -11.10
C ILE A 79 -0.49 20.72 -11.02
N ASP A 80 0.08 20.76 -9.80
CA ASP A 80 1.39 21.36 -9.52
C ASP A 80 2.54 20.36 -9.47
N ALA A 81 2.25 19.07 -9.22
CA ALA A 81 3.24 18.01 -9.20
C ALA A 81 2.60 16.64 -9.47
N VAL A 82 3.42 15.69 -9.93
CA VAL A 82 3.02 14.29 -10.10
C VAL A 82 3.80 13.43 -9.13
N GLY A 83 3.09 12.66 -8.28
CA GLY A 83 3.65 11.65 -7.42
C GLY A 83 3.44 10.25 -8.02
N VAL A 84 4.42 9.36 -7.93
CA VAL A 84 4.25 7.98 -8.39
C VAL A 84 5.02 7.00 -7.53
N THR A 85 4.40 5.87 -7.24
CA THR A 85 5.10 4.77 -6.56
C THR A 85 6.13 4.15 -7.49
N TYR A 86 7.40 4.16 -7.05
CA TYR A 86 8.53 3.57 -7.81
C TYR A 86 8.98 2.22 -7.26
N GLY A 87 8.53 1.83 -6.09
CA GLY A 87 8.90 0.58 -5.41
C GLY A 87 8.65 0.63 -3.90
N PRO A 88 8.72 -0.54 -3.23
CA PRO A 88 8.75 -1.88 -3.82
C PRO A 88 7.43 -2.29 -4.48
N GLY A 89 7.49 -3.32 -5.34
CA GLY A 89 6.32 -3.86 -6.03
C GLY A 89 6.70 -4.73 -7.22
N LEU A 90 5.71 -5.13 -8.01
CA LEU A 90 5.90 -5.90 -9.23
C LEU A 90 6.53 -5.00 -10.31
N VAL A 91 7.72 -5.37 -10.80
CA VAL A 91 8.50 -4.52 -11.71
C VAL A 91 7.71 -4.07 -12.93
N GLY A 92 7.02 -5.00 -13.61
CA GLY A 92 6.23 -4.68 -14.79
C GLY A 92 5.05 -3.75 -14.50
N ALA A 93 4.41 -3.91 -13.33
CA ALA A 93 3.32 -3.06 -12.87
C ALA A 93 3.84 -1.64 -12.53
N LEU A 94 4.89 -1.54 -11.76
CA LEU A 94 5.56 -0.26 -11.43
C LEU A 94 5.96 0.53 -12.68
N LEU A 95 6.50 -0.17 -13.69
CA LEU A 95 6.93 0.48 -14.94
C LEU A 95 5.76 1.19 -15.65
N VAL A 96 4.54 0.66 -15.57
CA VAL A 96 3.36 1.31 -16.18
C VAL A 96 3.07 2.66 -15.52
N GLY A 97 2.94 2.68 -14.20
CA GLY A 97 2.69 3.93 -13.46
C GLY A 97 3.81 4.95 -13.62
N VAL A 98 5.07 4.50 -13.52
CA VAL A 98 6.24 5.37 -13.67
C VAL A 98 6.35 5.95 -15.09
N ALA A 99 6.04 5.17 -16.12
CA ALA A 99 6.05 5.66 -17.51
C ALA A 99 4.98 6.74 -17.72
N GLU A 100 3.76 6.49 -17.26
CA GLU A 100 2.65 7.44 -17.37
C GLU A 100 2.92 8.72 -16.58
N ALA A 101 3.35 8.60 -15.33
CA ALA A 101 3.71 9.75 -14.51
C ALA A 101 4.81 10.63 -15.15
N LYS A 102 5.84 9.98 -15.74
CA LYS A 102 6.90 10.68 -16.49
C LYS A 102 6.36 11.38 -17.71
N ALA A 103 5.46 10.75 -18.46
CA ALA A 103 4.87 11.34 -19.65
C ALA A 103 4.07 12.60 -19.31
N ILE A 104 3.22 12.54 -18.28
CA ILE A 104 2.43 13.69 -17.80
C ILE A 104 3.36 14.81 -17.29
N ALA A 105 4.31 14.46 -16.41
CA ALA A 105 5.23 15.43 -15.83
C ALA A 105 6.07 16.14 -16.92
N TYR A 106 6.55 15.39 -17.91
CA TYR A 106 7.31 15.94 -19.03
C TYR A 106 6.46 16.84 -19.91
N ALA A 107 5.25 16.39 -20.31
CA ALA A 107 4.37 17.13 -21.20
C ALA A 107 3.87 18.44 -20.58
N ARG A 108 3.71 18.49 -19.26
CA ARG A 108 3.21 19.64 -18.51
C ARG A 108 4.30 20.43 -17.80
N ASN A 109 5.57 20.04 -17.95
CA ASN A 109 6.71 20.63 -17.23
C ASN A 109 6.50 20.70 -15.71
N LEU A 110 5.96 19.60 -15.14
CA LEU A 110 5.68 19.47 -13.72
C LEU A 110 6.80 18.74 -12.98
N PRO A 111 7.04 19.03 -11.70
CA PRO A 111 7.86 18.21 -10.84
C PRO A 111 7.34 16.78 -10.76
N LEU A 112 8.26 15.80 -10.82
CA LEU A 112 7.96 14.38 -10.61
C LEU A 112 8.57 13.90 -9.31
N VAL A 113 7.75 13.32 -8.44
CA VAL A 113 8.16 12.83 -7.12
C VAL A 113 8.00 11.30 -7.07
N GLY A 114 9.11 10.61 -6.86
CA GLY A 114 9.09 9.16 -6.60
C GLY A 114 8.69 8.89 -5.15
N VAL A 115 7.69 8.03 -4.95
CA VAL A 115 7.18 7.65 -3.64
C VAL A 115 7.51 6.18 -3.35
N HIS A 116 8.05 5.89 -2.19
CA HIS A 116 8.25 4.52 -1.74
C HIS A 116 6.91 3.96 -1.23
N HIS A 117 6.48 2.79 -1.74
CA HIS A 117 5.17 2.19 -1.43
C HIS A 117 4.86 2.13 0.08
N ILE A 118 5.83 1.70 0.88
CA ILE A 118 5.65 1.61 2.34
C ILE A 118 5.55 2.99 3.00
N GLU A 119 6.28 3.98 2.50
CA GLU A 119 6.16 5.37 2.96
C GLU A 119 4.78 5.95 2.61
N GLY A 120 4.21 5.57 1.47
CA GLY A 120 2.83 5.88 1.10
C GLY A 120 1.83 5.34 2.12
N HIS A 121 1.96 4.06 2.52
CA HIS A 121 1.12 3.48 3.58
C HIS A 121 1.24 4.20 4.93
N ILE A 122 2.46 4.60 5.31
CA ILE A 122 2.67 5.36 6.54
C ILE A 122 2.02 6.74 6.42
N SER A 123 2.20 7.42 5.28
CA SER A 123 1.68 8.76 5.04
C SER A 123 0.15 8.82 4.96
N ALA A 124 -0.52 7.72 4.65
CA ALA A 124 -1.98 7.64 4.65
C ALA A 124 -2.59 7.99 6.03
N ASN A 125 -1.84 7.78 7.13
CA ASN A 125 -2.28 8.21 8.46
C ASN A 125 -2.47 9.72 8.59
N TYR A 126 -1.75 10.52 7.81
CA TYR A 126 -1.90 11.98 7.82
C TYR A 126 -3.24 12.45 7.21
N ILE A 127 -3.88 11.60 6.40
CA ILE A 127 -5.19 11.87 5.82
C ILE A 127 -6.28 11.64 6.87
N GLU A 128 -6.24 10.48 7.54
CA GLU A 128 -7.22 10.12 8.59
C GLU A 128 -7.02 10.96 9.87
N HIS A 129 -5.78 11.34 10.16
CA HIS A 129 -5.40 12.11 11.34
C HIS A 129 -4.68 13.40 10.93
N PRO A 130 -5.44 14.46 10.55
CA PRO A 130 -4.84 15.71 10.04
C PRO A 130 -3.91 16.42 11.04
N ASP A 131 -4.11 16.20 12.35
CA ASP A 131 -3.27 16.76 13.41
C ASP A 131 -2.04 15.89 13.75
N LEU A 132 -1.87 14.74 13.09
CA LEU A 132 -0.73 13.87 13.33
C LEU A 132 0.55 14.54 12.81
N GLU A 133 1.55 14.62 13.69
CA GLU A 133 2.89 15.13 13.37
C GLU A 133 3.97 14.18 13.88
N PRO A 134 5.12 14.09 13.18
CA PRO A 134 6.29 13.41 13.76
C PRO A 134 6.79 14.07 15.05
N PRO A 135 7.42 13.30 15.98
CA PRO A 135 7.74 11.89 15.84
C PRO A 135 6.63 10.95 16.30
N PHE A 136 6.45 9.79 15.61
CA PHE A 136 5.55 8.73 16.04
C PHE A 136 6.06 7.34 15.60
N LEU A 137 5.44 6.28 16.14
CA LEU A 137 5.67 4.90 15.72
C LEU A 137 4.52 4.43 14.83
N CYS A 138 4.87 3.77 13.74
CA CYS A 138 3.93 3.17 12.81
C CYS A 138 4.18 1.67 12.68
N LEU A 139 3.14 0.86 12.88
CA LEU A 139 3.15 -0.56 12.54
C LEU A 139 2.56 -0.72 11.13
N VAL A 140 3.39 -1.09 10.18
CA VAL A 140 2.96 -1.48 8.83
C VAL A 140 2.72 -2.97 8.83
N ALA A 141 1.48 -3.40 8.58
CA ALA A 141 1.10 -4.81 8.47
C ALA A 141 0.26 -5.02 7.22
N SER A 142 0.81 -5.70 6.22
CA SER A 142 0.18 -5.95 4.94
C SER A 142 0.43 -7.38 4.45
N GLY A 143 -0.03 -7.71 3.23
CA GLY A 143 0.23 -9.00 2.59
C GLY A 143 1.70 -9.26 2.29
N GLY A 144 2.49 -8.22 2.04
CA GLY A 144 3.90 -8.36 1.67
C GLY A 144 4.89 -7.83 2.71
N HIS A 145 4.45 -7.01 3.66
CA HIS A 145 5.34 -6.31 4.58
C HIS A 145 4.81 -6.30 6.02
N THR A 146 5.73 -6.49 6.98
CA THR A 146 5.45 -6.25 8.40
C THR A 146 6.67 -5.56 8.99
N HIS A 147 6.51 -4.26 9.28
CA HIS A 147 7.56 -3.39 9.79
C HIS A 147 7.07 -2.57 10.96
N LEU A 148 7.91 -2.41 11.97
CA LEU A 148 7.77 -1.35 12.99
C LEU A 148 8.70 -0.21 12.58
N VAL A 149 8.12 0.95 12.32
CA VAL A 149 8.84 2.12 11.80
C VAL A 149 8.70 3.29 12.75
N ARG A 150 9.81 3.94 13.05
CA ARG A 150 9.82 5.26 13.69
C ARG A 150 9.84 6.33 12.60
N VAL A 151 8.84 7.18 12.59
CA VAL A 151 8.81 8.39 11.77
C VAL A 151 9.41 9.51 12.63
N ALA A 152 10.67 9.87 12.37
CA ALA A 152 11.40 10.85 13.18
C ALA A 152 11.01 12.29 12.79
N GLU A 153 10.90 12.55 11.50
CA GLU A 153 10.48 13.80 10.86
C GLU A 153 9.73 13.45 9.57
N TYR A 154 9.08 14.41 8.93
CA TYR A 154 8.49 14.20 7.60
C TYR A 154 9.54 13.71 6.60
N GLY A 155 9.27 12.55 5.96
CA GLY A 155 10.19 11.92 5.01
C GLY A 155 11.42 11.24 5.65
N LYS A 156 11.50 11.13 6.99
CA LYS A 156 12.59 10.43 7.69
C LYS A 156 12.06 9.23 8.46
N TYR A 157 12.33 8.06 7.92
CA TYR A 157 11.86 6.77 8.41
C TYR A 157 13.02 5.91 8.91
N GLU A 158 12.85 5.32 10.09
CA GLU A 158 13.77 4.39 10.71
C GLU A 158 13.05 3.07 10.98
N ILE A 159 13.50 1.99 10.35
CA ILE A 159 12.95 0.66 10.59
C ILE A 159 13.55 0.13 11.90
N LEU A 160 12.72 0.03 12.93
CA LEU A 160 13.10 -0.52 14.23
C LEU A 160 13.03 -2.04 14.24
N GLY A 161 12.08 -2.63 13.51
CA GLY A 161 11.90 -4.07 13.40
C GLY A 161 11.17 -4.45 12.12
N ARG A 162 11.37 -5.68 11.68
CA ARG A 162 10.73 -6.24 10.47
C ARG A 162 10.52 -7.73 10.63
N THR A 163 9.63 -8.29 9.81
CA THR A 163 9.51 -9.75 9.77
C THR A 163 10.78 -10.38 9.19
N ARG A 164 11.15 -11.53 9.74
CA ARG A 164 12.30 -12.33 9.30
C ARG A 164 11.91 -13.40 8.29
N ASP A 165 10.62 -13.61 8.13
CA ASP A 165 10.06 -14.64 7.25
C ASP A 165 8.75 -14.13 6.59
N ASP A 166 7.63 -14.85 6.69
CA ASP A 166 6.36 -14.42 6.14
C ASP A 166 5.92 -13.07 6.72
N ALA A 167 5.32 -12.21 5.90
CA ALA A 167 4.57 -11.06 6.41
C ALA A 167 3.30 -11.54 7.14
N ALA A 168 2.75 -10.70 8.02
CA ALA A 168 1.54 -11.05 8.78
C ALA A 168 0.38 -11.43 7.86
N GLY A 169 0.08 -10.62 6.83
CA GLY A 169 -0.98 -10.90 5.87
C GLY A 169 -0.71 -12.15 5.03
N GLU A 170 0.55 -12.38 4.63
CA GLU A 170 0.95 -13.61 3.94
C GLU A 170 0.72 -14.86 4.80
N ALA A 171 1.02 -14.79 6.08
CA ALA A 171 0.76 -15.88 7.03
C ALA A 171 -0.75 -16.15 7.13
N TYR A 172 -1.57 -15.10 7.22
CA TYR A 172 -3.03 -15.23 7.18
C TYR A 172 -3.54 -15.88 5.90
N ASP A 173 -3.03 -15.48 4.74
CA ASP A 173 -3.44 -16.06 3.45
C ASP A 173 -3.07 -17.54 3.33
N LYS A 174 -1.87 -17.91 3.79
CA LYS A 174 -1.39 -19.30 3.79
C LYS A 174 -2.24 -20.18 4.73
N VAL A 175 -2.53 -19.68 5.94
CA VAL A 175 -3.39 -20.38 6.90
C VAL A 175 -4.81 -20.51 6.36
N ALA A 176 -5.40 -19.43 5.88
CA ALA A 176 -6.76 -19.44 5.32
C ALA A 176 -6.94 -20.44 4.17
N ARG A 177 -5.94 -20.52 3.30
CA ARG A 177 -5.92 -21.50 2.22
C ARG A 177 -5.89 -22.94 2.75
N ALA A 178 -5.07 -23.19 3.75
CA ALA A 178 -4.93 -24.53 4.34
C ALA A 178 -6.19 -25.02 5.06
N ILE A 179 -6.92 -24.11 5.73
CA ILE A 179 -8.19 -24.43 6.41
C ILE A 179 -9.43 -24.26 5.50
N GLY A 180 -9.24 -24.05 4.19
CA GLY A 180 -10.32 -24.04 3.20
C GLY A 180 -11.08 -22.73 3.07
N LEU A 181 -10.61 -21.63 3.66
CA LEU A 181 -11.27 -20.31 3.55
C LEU A 181 -10.94 -19.57 2.24
N GLY A 182 -9.86 -19.96 1.53
CA GLY A 182 -9.45 -19.36 0.27
C GLY A 182 -8.81 -17.97 0.41
N TYR A 183 -8.78 -17.20 -0.66
CA TYR A 183 -8.13 -15.89 -0.77
C TYR A 183 -9.16 -14.74 -0.96
N PRO A 184 -8.93 -13.51 -0.45
CA PRO A 184 -7.93 -13.14 0.55
C PRO A 184 -8.24 -13.73 1.94
N GLY A 185 -7.20 -14.15 2.67
CA GLY A 185 -7.34 -14.90 3.93
C GLY A 185 -7.57 -14.02 5.14
N GLY A 186 -6.83 -12.92 5.26
CA GLY A 186 -6.87 -12.04 6.42
C GLY A 186 -8.28 -11.60 6.81
N PRO A 187 -9.06 -10.95 5.93
CA PRO A 187 -10.43 -10.52 6.25
C PRO A 187 -11.39 -11.66 6.60
N LYS A 188 -11.17 -12.84 6.03
CA LYS A 188 -12.02 -14.01 6.32
C LYS A 188 -11.73 -14.59 7.69
N ILE A 189 -10.44 -14.73 8.05
CA ILE A 189 -10.04 -15.19 9.38
C ILE A 189 -10.48 -14.17 10.44
N ASP A 190 -10.27 -12.86 10.23
CA ASP A 190 -10.70 -11.83 11.17
C ASP A 190 -12.21 -11.89 11.45
N ARG A 191 -13.02 -12.14 10.42
CA ARG A 191 -14.48 -12.25 10.58
C ARG A 191 -14.86 -13.44 11.45
N ILE A 192 -14.36 -14.65 11.17
CA ILE A 192 -14.73 -15.85 11.92
C ILE A 192 -14.09 -15.90 13.32
N ALA A 193 -12.93 -15.24 13.50
CA ALA A 193 -12.27 -15.16 14.79
C ALA A 193 -13.11 -14.46 15.86
N LYS A 194 -14.02 -13.58 15.46
CA LYS A 194 -14.96 -12.88 16.38
C LYS A 194 -15.92 -13.84 17.08
N GLU A 195 -16.18 -15.01 16.49
CA GLU A 195 -17.04 -16.06 17.04
C GLU A 195 -16.22 -17.17 17.74
N GLY A 196 -14.89 -17.08 17.67
CA GLY A 196 -13.98 -18.08 18.21
C GLY A 196 -13.67 -17.91 19.70
N ASN A 197 -13.16 -18.97 20.30
CA ASN A 197 -12.59 -18.90 21.64
C ASN A 197 -11.08 -18.66 21.56
N PRO A 198 -10.57 -17.47 21.95
CA PRO A 198 -9.15 -17.14 21.85
C PRO A 198 -8.24 -18.01 22.73
N ASP A 199 -8.79 -18.67 23.74
CA ASP A 199 -8.05 -19.51 24.68
C ASP A 199 -8.09 -21.00 24.34
N ALA A 200 -8.77 -21.40 23.26
CA ALA A 200 -8.93 -22.79 22.87
C ALA A 200 -7.60 -23.47 22.52
N VAL A 201 -6.66 -22.75 21.93
CA VAL A 201 -5.35 -23.25 21.51
C VAL A 201 -4.26 -22.24 21.87
N LYS A 202 -3.20 -22.72 22.55
CA LYS A 202 -2.01 -21.90 22.82
C LYS A 202 -1.04 -22.00 21.66
N PHE A 203 -0.95 -20.94 20.87
CA PHE A 203 0.04 -20.82 19.82
C PHE A 203 1.40 -20.32 20.34
N PRO A 204 2.51 -20.72 19.70
CA PRO A 204 3.83 -20.22 20.05
C PRO A 204 3.94 -18.72 19.73
N LYS A 205 4.64 -17.97 20.59
CA LYS A 205 5.07 -16.61 20.33
C LYS A 205 6.52 -16.65 19.82
N ALA A 206 6.79 -16.00 18.71
CA ALA A 206 8.14 -15.90 18.21
C ALA A 206 9.05 -15.16 19.19
N HIS A 207 10.25 -15.69 19.40
CA HIS A 207 11.34 -15.03 20.10
C HIS A 207 12.55 -15.02 19.18
N ILE A 208 13.09 -13.84 18.92
CA ILE A 208 14.22 -13.66 17.99
C ILE A 208 15.39 -13.09 18.78
N GLU A 209 16.43 -13.89 18.96
CA GLU A 209 17.63 -13.47 19.68
C GLU A 209 18.32 -12.30 18.96
N GLY A 210 18.70 -11.28 19.73
CA GLY A 210 19.43 -10.10 19.22
C GLY A 210 18.61 -9.11 18.40
N ALA A 211 17.28 -9.31 18.28
CA ALA A 211 16.40 -8.45 17.52
C ALA A 211 15.07 -8.22 18.24
N GLN A 212 15.08 -7.31 19.20
CA GLN A 212 13.97 -7.08 20.13
C GLN A 212 12.64 -6.71 19.46
N TYR A 213 12.69 -6.06 18.29
CA TYR A 213 11.50 -5.54 17.60
C TYR A 213 11.17 -6.29 16.31
N ASP A 214 11.92 -7.33 15.98
CA ASP A 214 11.62 -8.12 14.79
C ASP A 214 10.46 -9.10 15.01
N PHE A 215 9.83 -9.50 13.93
CA PHE A 215 8.69 -10.41 13.88
C PHE A 215 9.06 -11.71 13.18
N SER A 216 8.33 -12.78 13.48
CA SER A 216 8.33 -14.04 12.74
C SER A 216 6.93 -14.66 12.80
N PHE A 217 6.41 -15.07 11.65
CA PHE A 217 5.08 -15.67 11.51
C PHE A 217 5.12 -17.10 10.99
N SER A 218 6.28 -17.58 10.51
CA SER A 218 6.42 -18.92 9.96
C SER A 218 6.16 -20.01 11.02
N GLY A 219 6.64 -19.80 12.25
CA GLY A 219 6.39 -20.73 13.36
C GLY A 219 4.91 -20.80 13.76
N LEU A 220 4.23 -19.66 13.78
CA LEU A 220 2.79 -19.61 14.03
C LEU A 220 2.02 -20.33 12.92
N LYS A 221 2.34 -20.06 11.66
CA LYS A 221 1.75 -20.75 10.51
C LYS A 221 1.89 -22.27 10.65
N SER A 222 3.09 -22.76 10.95
CA SER A 222 3.35 -24.20 11.09
C SER A 222 2.61 -24.81 12.30
N ALA A 223 2.34 -24.05 13.34
CA ALA A 223 1.60 -24.52 14.50
C ALA A 223 0.08 -24.63 14.25
N VAL A 224 -0.44 -23.92 13.26
CA VAL A 224 -1.85 -24.02 12.84
C VAL A 224 -2.08 -25.18 11.88
N LEU A 225 -1.08 -25.52 11.04
CA LEU A 225 -1.12 -26.60 10.06
C LEU A 225 -0.84 -27.95 10.67
#